data_13f2cf0143e37329b727885ad4a8d3c5
#
_entry.id   13f2cf0143e37329b727885ad4a8d3c5
#
_cell.length_a   1.000
_cell.length_b   1.000
_cell.length_c   1.000
_cell.angle_alpha   90.00
_cell.angle_beta   90.00
_cell.angle_gamma   90.00
#
_symmetry.space_group_name_H-M   'P 1'
#
loop_
_entity.id
_entity.type
_entity.pdbx_description
1 polymer ?
#
loop_
_entity_poly.entity_id
_entity_poly.type
_entity_poly.pdbx_seq_one_letter_code
_entity_poly.pdbx_strand_id
1 'polypeptide(L)'
;RCLTWRQGTKEMSETTLQLGETADEADWRALVEQGLKGAPWSRLVGKTADGIPLEPLYREPDIHTATDISGMPGAAPFVRGAARGGWLMRQSFAHPDVERTNQEILADLEGGVGAIELVIDPNGRDGVAIKSASDLDHALAGVILEAAPVSLDATGEQGAMLLRDKLKGVAVQGTAFNLDPMGAHLRTGGDQSE
;
A
#
# COMPACT_ATOMS: atom_id res chain seq x y z
N ARG A 1 -34.03 6.02 21.41
CA ARG A 1 -34.85 5.69 20.22
C ARG A 1 -33.95 4.95 19.26
N CYS A 2 -34.13 3.63 19.18
CA CYS A 2 -33.43 2.73 18.29
C CYS A 2 -33.86 3.01 16.84
N LEU A 3 -32.90 3.38 15.98
CA LEU A 3 -33.13 3.46 14.53
C LEU A 3 -32.91 2.07 13.95
N THR A 4 -33.99 1.40 13.61
CA THR A 4 -33.95 0.15 12.84
C THR A 4 -33.65 0.46 11.38
N TRP A 5 -32.48 0.02 10.91
CA TRP A 5 -32.16 -0.02 9.49
C TRP A 5 -33.05 -1.07 8.81
N ARG A 6 -33.97 -0.65 7.96
CA ARG A 6 -34.61 -1.55 7.01
C ARG A 6 -33.66 -1.81 5.87
N GLN A 7 -33.20 -3.04 5.78
CA GLN A 7 -32.53 -3.56 4.59
C GLN A 7 -33.56 -3.65 3.46
N GLY A 8 -33.53 -2.67 2.56
CA GLY A 8 -34.16 -2.80 1.26
C GLY A 8 -33.20 -3.58 0.35
N THR A 9 -33.45 -4.87 0.17
CA THR A 9 -32.85 -5.66 -0.92
C THR A 9 -33.40 -5.12 -2.22
N LYS A 10 -32.66 -4.21 -2.85
CA LYS A 10 -32.87 -3.85 -4.24
C LYS A 10 -32.32 -5.02 -5.05
N GLU A 11 -33.21 -5.83 -5.61
CA GLU A 11 -32.83 -6.82 -6.63
C GLU A 11 -32.07 -6.08 -7.72
N MET A 12 -30.76 -6.33 -7.80
CA MET A 12 -29.97 -5.92 -8.94
C MET A 12 -30.45 -6.79 -10.10
N SER A 13 -31.21 -6.20 -11.02
CA SER A 13 -31.49 -6.82 -12.30
C SER A 13 -30.16 -7.16 -12.96
N GLU A 14 -29.92 -8.43 -13.18
CA GLU A 14 -28.81 -8.88 -13.99
C GLU A 14 -29.04 -8.33 -15.42
N THR A 15 -28.41 -7.19 -15.69
CA THR A 15 -28.30 -6.70 -17.05
C THR A 15 -27.31 -7.60 -17.76
N THR A 16 -27.79 -8.68 -18.34
CA THR A 16 -27.00 -9.49 -19.26
C THR A 16 -26.64 -8.59 -20.42
N LEU A 17 -25.38 -8.15 -20.47
CA LEU A 17 -24.82 -7.50 -21.64
C LEU A 17 -24.85 -8.53 -22.76
N GLN A 18 -25.78 -8.37 -23.69
CA GLN A 18 -25.74 -9.10 -24.97
C GLN A 18 -24.57 -8.52 -25.75
N LEU A 19 -23.40 -9.12 -25.56
CA LEU A 19 -22.30 -8.96 -26.48
C LEU A 19 -22.79 -9.51 -27.82
N GLY A 20 -22.70 -8.73 -28.90
CA GLY A 20 -23.09 -9.14 -30.24
C GLY A 20 -22.40 -10.44 -30.67
N GLU A 21 -22.71 -10.91 -31.85
CA GLU A 21 -22.09 -12.13 -32.42
C GLU A 21 -20.59 -12.07 -32.26
N THR A 22 -20.00 -13.12 -31.69
CA THR A 22 -18.56 -13.23 -31.49
C THR A 22 -17.89 -13.32 -32.83
N ALA A 23 -17.21 -12.27 -33.26
CA ALA A 23 -16.34 -12.32 -34.43
C ALA A 23 -15.22 -13.34 -34.19
N ASP A 24 -14.92 -14.15 -35.17
CA ASP A 24 -13.79 -15.07 -35.07
C ASP A 24 -12.46 -14.37 -35.42
N GLU A 25 -11.34 -15.07 -35.20
CA GLU A 25 -10.00 -14.52 -35.49
C GLU A 25 -9.82 -14.23 -36.98
N ALA A 26 -10.39 -15.07 -37.87
CA ALA A 26 -10.23 -14.90 -39.27
C ALA A 26 -10.90 -13.62 -39.77
N ASP A 27 -12.10 -13.32 -39.26
CA ASP A 27 -12.81 -12.09 -39.56
C ASP A 27 -12.06 -10.87 -39.10
N TRP A 28 -11.56 -10.90 -37.86
CA TRP A 28 -10.75 -9.83 -37.32
C TRP A 28 -9.46 -9.62 -38.13
N ARG A 29 -8.75 -10.69 -38.47
CA ARG A 29 -7.52 -10.64 -39.26
C ARG A 29 -7.77 -10.07 -40.67
N ALA A 30 -8.85 -10.48 -41.32
CA ALA A 30 -9.24 -9.95 -42.61
C ALA A 30 -9.50 -8.43 -42.60
N LEU A 31 -10.18 -7.95 -41.56
CA LEU A 31 -10.41 -6.52 -41.35
C LEU A 31 -9.11 -5.74 -41.12
N VAL A 32 -8.19 -6.31 -40.33
CA VAL A 32 -6.87 -5.69 -40.07
C VAL A 32 -6.05 -5.63 -41.38
N GLU A 33 -5.99 -6.71 -42.15
CA GLU A 33 -5.27 -6.75 -43.43
C GLU A 33 -5.85 -5.73 -44.42
N GLN A 34 -7.15 -5.59 -44.45
CA GLN A 34 -7.81 -4.56 -45.26
C GLN A 34 -7.41 -3.15 -44.81
N GLY A 35 -7.34 -2.94 -43.49
CA GLY A 35 -6.90 -1.68 -42.90
C GLY A 35 -5.43 -1.33 -43.15
N LEU A 36 -4.56 -2.35 -43.25
CA LEU A 36 -3.14 -2.22 -43.54
C LEU A 36 -2.84 -1.80 -44.96
N LYS A 37 -3.78 -1.97 -45.90
CA LYS A 37 -3.63 -1.57 -47.34
C LYS A 37 -2.35 -2.08 -47.99
N GLY A 38 -1.94 -3.31 -47.66
CA GLY A 38 -0.72 -3.94 -48.17
C GLY A 38 0.54 -3.66 -47.34
N ALA A 39 0.46 -2.92 -46.22
CA ALA A 39 1.57 -2.82 -45.30
C ALA A 39 1.80 -4.14 -44.53
N PRO A 40 3.05 -4.50 -44.22
CA PRO A 40 3.34 -5.74 -43.53
C PRO A 40 2.78 -5.77 -42.10
N TRP A 41 2.38 -6.96 -41.62
CA TRP A 41 1.88 -7.22 -40.26
C TRP A 41 2.81 -6.67 -39.17
N SER A 42 4.13 -6.78 -39.38
CA SER A 42 5.15 -6.30 -38.45
C SER A 42 5.01 -4.82 -38.07
N ARG A 43 4.23 -4.05 -38.84
CA ARG A 43 3.95 -2.64 -38.52
C ARG A 43 3.03 -2.49 -37.31
N LEU A 44 2.27 -3.51 -36.97
CA LEU A 44 1.37 -3.54 -35.82
C LEU A 44 2.05 -4.11 -34.56
N VAL A 45 3.15 -4.84 -34.75
CA VAL A 45 3.90 -5.43 -33.64
C VAL A 45 4.73 -4.37 -32.96
N GLY A 46 4.35 -4.03 -31.73
CA GLY A 46 5.14 -3.14 -30.87
C GLY A 46 6.34 -3.86 -30.25
N LYS A 47 7.16 -3.12 -29.52
CA LYS A 47 8.24 -3.68 -28.70
C LYS A 47 8.28 -3.01 -27.34
N THR A 48 8.55 -3.77 -26.26
CA THR A 48 8.89 -3.23 -24.96
C THR A 48 10.26 -2.59 -24.98
N ALA A 49 10.62 -1.85 -23.89
CA ALA A 49 11.96 -1.32 -23.71
C ALA A 49 13.06 -2.41 -23.73
N ASP A 50 12.71 -3.62 -23.28
CA ASP A 50 13.58 -4.80 -23.28
C ASP A 50 13.61 -5.55 -24.62
N GLY A 51 12.93 -5.03 -25.64
CA GLY A 51 12.89 -5.62 -26.99
C GLY A 51 11.94 -6.78 -27.18
N ILE A 52 11.08 -7.08 -26.20
CA ILE A 52 10.06 -8.14 -26.32
C ILE A 52 8.98 -7.71 -27.31
N PRO A 53 8.64 -8.50 -28.34
CA PRO A 53 7.59 -8.16 -29.28
C PRO A 53 6.22 -8.18 -28.59
N LEU A 54 5.38 -7.20 -28.92
CA LEU A 54 4.00 -7.10 -28.48
C LEU A 54 3.09 -7.25 -29.69
N GLU A 55 2.36 -8.36 -29.73
CA GLU A 55 1.35 -8.58 -30.76
C GLU A 55 0.16 -7.61 -30.58
N PRO A 56 -0.53 -7.22 -31.66
CA PRO A 56 -1.65 -6.28 -31.60
C PRO A 56 -2.89 -6.84 -30.87
N LEU A 57 -3.00 -8.13 -30.72
CA LEU A 57 -4.09 -8.81 -30.01
C LEU A 57 -3.58 -10.10 -29.37
N TYR A 58 -3.93 -10.31 -28.09
CA TYR A 58 -3.75 -11.57 -27.40
C TYR A 58 -5.13 -12.14 -27.05
N ARG A 59 -5.30 -13.44 -27.16
CA ARG A 59 -6.54 -14.16 -26.91
C ARG A 59 -6.30 -15.26 -25.88
N GLU A 60 -7.37 -15.86 -25.41
CA GLU A 60 -7.30 -16.96 -24.45
C GLU A 60 -6.36 -18.11 -24.88
N PRO A 61 -6.36 -18.57 -26.18
CA PRO A 61 -5.39 -19.60 -26.63
C PRO A 61 -3.93 -19.14 -26.57
N ASP A 62 -3.67 -17.84 -26.63
CA ASP A 62 -2.31 -17.28 -26.59
C ASP A 62 -1.79 -17.17 -25.15
N ILE A 63 -2.69 -17.23 -24.17
CA ILE A 63 -2.35 -17.34 -22.77
C ILE A 63 -1.94 -18.79 -22.52
N HIS A 64 -0.65 -19.02 -22.42
CA HIS A 64 -0.13 -20.34 -22.07
C HIS A 64 -0.60 -20.72 -20.66
N THR A 65 -1.77 -21.30 -20.59
CA THR A 65 -2.41 -21.83 -19.37
C THR A 65 -1.81 -23.15 -18.91
N ALA A 66 -0.53 -23.37 -19.16
CA ALA A 66 0.18 -24.36 -18.38
C ALA A 66 0.18 -23.89 -16.94
N THR A 67 -0.89 -24.19 -16.19
CA THR A 67 -1.07 -23.85 -14.79
C THR A 67 -0.85 -22.36 -14.52
N ASP A 68 -1.80 -21.64 -13.97
CA ASP A 68 -1.58 -20.23 -13.55
C ASP A 68 -0.38 -20.18 -12.61
N ILE A 69 0.82 -20.05 -13.21
CA ILE A 69 2.08 -19.99 -12.48
C ILE A 69 2.16 -18.76 -11.60
N SER A 70 1.29 -17.79 -11.81
CA SER A 70 1.25 -16.59 -11.00
C SER A 70 0.46 -16.78 -9.71
N GLY A 71 -0.51 -17.67 -9.67
CA GLY A 71 -1.35 -17.93 -8.50
C GLY A 71 -2.13 -16.72 -8.01
N MET A 72 -2.84 -16.89 -6.91
CA MET A 72 -3.49 -15.79 -6.21
C MET A 72 -2.47 -15.00 -5.36
N PRO A 73 -2.66 -13.69 -5.16
CA PRO A 73 -1.84 -12.93 -4.24
C PRO A 73 -1.78 -13.59 -2.85
N GLY A 74 -0.59 -13.72 -2.28
CA GLY A 74 -0.37 -14.38 -1.00
C GLY A 74 -0.49 -15.89 -0.98
N ALA A 75 -0.59 -16.57 -2.15
CA ALA A 75 -0.53 -18.01 -2.30
C ALA A 75 0.74 -18.45 -3.03
N ALA A 76 1.19 -19.67 -2.76
CA ALA A 76 2.32 -20.24 -3.51
C ALA A 76 1.99 -20.31 -5.01
N PRO A 77 2.95 -19.99 -5.88
CA PRO A 77 4.38 -19.73 -5.71
C PRO A 77 4.78 -18.29 -5.33
N PHE A 78 3.86 -17.46 -4.84
CA PHE A 78 4.08 -16.09 -4.38
C PHE A 78 4.58 -15.09 -5.44
N VAL A 79 4.39 -15.39 -6.71
CA VAL A 79 4.79 -14.52 -7.84
C VAL A 79 4.07 -13.17 -7.82
N ARG A 80 2.86 -13.15 -7.26
CA ARG A 80 2.03 -11.94 -7.10
C ARG A 80 2.11 -11.34 -5.69
N GLY A 81 3.18 -11.63 -4.96
CA GLY A 81 3.42 -11.16 -3.61
C GLY A 81 2.99 -12.13 -2.51
N ALA A 82 3.61 -12.01 -1.35
CA ALA A 82 3.38 -12.88 -0.20
C ALA A 82 2.19 -12.46 0.68
N ALA A 83 1.70 -11.24 0.54
CA ALA A 83 0.61 -10.71 1.35
C ALA A 83 -0.76 -11.06 0.77
N ARG A 84 -1.68 -11.50 1.64
CA ARG A 84 -3.08 -11.80 1.28
C ARG A 84 -4.02 -10.61 1.45
N GLY A 85 -3.53 -9.48 1.97
CA GLY A 85 -4.32 -8.28 2.22
C GLY A 85 -4.04 -7.16 1.23
N GLY A 86 -4.81 -6.10 1.33
CA GLY A 86 -4.50 -4.81 0.71
C GLY A 86 -3.28 -4.16 1.37
N TRP A 87 -2.87 -3.01 0.85
CA TRP A 87 -1.88 -2.16 1.50
C TRP A 87 -2.54 -1.29 2.56
N LEU A 88 -1.75 -0.87 3.55
CA LEU A 88 -2.13 0.18 4.49
C LEU A 88 -1.55 1.50 4.00
N MET A 89 -2.40 2.51 3.92
CA MET A 89 -1.94 3.89 3.70
C MET A 89 -1.29 4.38 4.99
N ARG A 90 0.01 4.67 4.93
CA ARG A 90 0.80 5.11 6.09
C ARG A 90 1.17 6.57 5.91
N GLN A 91 0.84 7.38 6.90
CA GLN A 91 1.17 8.80 6.94
C GLN A 91 2.30 9.05 7.95
N SER A 92 3.27 9.85 7.54
CA SER A 92 4.39 10.27 8.39
C SER A 92 4.08 11.59 9.09
N PHE A 93 4.38 11.65 10.40
CA PHE A 93 4.16 12.80 11.25
C PHE A 93 5.46 13.24 11.90
N ALA A 94 5.86 14.50 11.64
CA ALA A 94 7.13 15.06 12.06
C ALA A 94 7.00 16.46 12.70
N HIS A 95 5.79 16.91 13.00
CA HIS A 95 5.61 18.23 13.62
C HIS A 95 6.15 18.22 15.06
N PRO A 96 7.00 19.19 15.50
CA PRO A 96 7.62 19.17 16.81
C PRO A 96 6.64 19.28 17.99
N ASP A 97 5.50 19.92 17.80
CA ASP A 97 4.46 20.03 18.80
C ASP A 97 3.66 18.73 18.88
N VAL A 98 3.69 18.10 20.06
CA VAL A 98 3.06 16.79 20.31
C VAL A 98 1.54 16.85 20.20
N GLU A 99 0.92 17.92 20.68
CA GLU A 99 -0.52 18.06 20.68
C GLU A 99 -1.06 18.30 19.26
N ARG A 100 -0.38 19.14 18.50
CA ARG A 100 -0.69 19.34 17.11
C ARG A 100 -0.50 18.06 16.28
N THR A 101 0.57 17.31 16.54
CA THR A 101 0.78 16.00 15.94
C THR A 101 -0.39 15.06 16.21
N ASN A 102 -0.89 15.01 17.43
CA ASN A 102 -2.05 14.20 17.77
C ASN A 102 -3.30 14.61 16.98
N GLN A 103 -3.56 15.92 16.87
CA GLN A 103 -4.70 16.44 16.10
C GLN A 103 -4.60 16.06 14.62
N GLU A 104 -3.41 16.16 14.02
CA GLU A 104 -3.14 15.78 12.63
C GLU A 104 -3.32 14.27 12.44
N ILE A 105 -2.81 13.44 13.37
CA ILE A 105 -3.00 11.98 13.35
C ILE A 105 -4.48 11.62 13.35
N LEU A 106 -5.27 12.17 14.26
CA LEU A 106 -6.69 11.86 14.36
C LEU A 106 -7.46 12.29 13.12
N ALA A 107 -7.16 13.47 12.58
CA ALA A 107 -7.79 13.97 11.36
C ALA A 107 -7.47 13.08 10.14
N ASP A 108 -6.23 12.64 10.01
CA ASP A 108 -5.80 11.77 8.89
C ASP A 108 -6.40 10.35 9.02
N LEU A 109 -6.49 9.81 10.24
CA LEU A 109 -7.17 8.53 10.49
C LEU A 109 -8.66 8.61 10.14
N GLU A 110 -9.35 9.70 10.47
CA GLU A 110 -10.73 9.95 10.04
C GLU A 110 -10.83 10.09 8.52
N GLY A 111 -9.76 10.62 7.88
CA GLY A 111 -9.64 10.74 6.43
C GLY A 111 -9.33 9.43 5.69
N GLY A 112 -9.09 8.31 6.41
CA GLY A 112 -8.87 6.99 5.84
C GLY A 112 -7.41 6.52 5.82
N VAL A 113 -6.50 7.22 6.49
CA VAL A 113 -5.16 6.70 6.79
C VAL A 113 -5.29 5.45 7.68
N GLY A 114 -4.57 4.40 7.35
CA GLY A 114 -4.66 3.11 8.05
C GLY A 114 -3.45 2.79 8.93
N ALA A 115 -2.39 3.59 8.88
CA ALA A 115 -1.18 3.37 9.67
C ALA A 115 -0.43 4.67 9.92
N ILE A 116 0.27 4.74 11.03
CA ILE A 116 1.00 5.93 11.49
C ILE A 116 2.50 5.67 11.38
N GLU A 117 3.26 6.66 10.93
CA GLU A 117 4.70 6.70 11.07
C GLU A 117 5.09 7.93 11.90
N LEU A 118 5.78 7.72 13.01
CA LEU A 118 6.28 8.79 13.84
C LEU A 118 7.77 9.04 13.57
N VAL A 119 8.10 10.26 13.22
CA VAL A 119 9.48 10.75 13.17
C VAL A 119 9.77 11.35 14.55
N ILE A 120 10.49 10.61 15.40
CA ILE A 120 10.80 11.07 16.77
C ILE A 120 12.14 11.80 16.78
N ASP A 121 12.10 13.06 17.20
CA ASP A 121 13.29 13.84 17.53
C ASP A 121 13.07 14.53 18.87
N PRO A 122 13.76 14.09 19.97
CA PRO A 122 13.60 14.70 21.29
C PRO A 122 13.88 16.21 21.31
N ASN A 123 14.67 16.73 20.38
CA ASN A 123 14.98 18.14 20.27
C ASN A 123 13.96 18.94 19.45
N GLY A 124 13.05 18.27 18.75
CA GLY A 124 12.00 18.88 17.94
C GLY A 124 12.52 19.70 16.76
N ARG A 125 13.68 19.34 16.18
CA ARG A 125 14.25 19.99 15.00
C ARG A 125 13.67 19.43 13.71
N ASP A 126 13.70 18.09 13.63
CA ASP A 126 13.34 17.34 12.44
C ASP A 126 12.24 16.31 12.68
N GLY A 127 11.60 16.36 13.84
CA GLY A 127 10.56 15.40 14.23
C GLY A 127 9.74 15.82 15.44
N VAL A 128 8.86 14.96 15.88
CA VAL A 128 7.99 15.15 17.05
C VAL A 128 8.83 15.12 18.31
N ALA A 129 8.67 16.14 19.18
CA ALA A 129 9.46 16.31 20.39
C ALA A 129 9.06 15.33 21.51
N ILE A 130 9.18 14.03 21.26
CA ILE A 130 8.88 12.96 22.22
C ILE A 130 10.13 12.63 23.03
N LYS A 131 10.12 12.97 24.32
CA LYS A 131 11.22 12.72 25.28
C LYS A 131 10.87 11.66 26.30
N SER A 132 9.59 11.46 26.54
CA SER A 132 9.07 10.60 27.60
C SER A 132 7.89 9.76 27.15
N ALA A 133 7.53 8.76 27.96
CA ALA A 133 6.33 7.97 27.75
C ALA A 133 5.05 8.83 27.76
N SER A 134 5.03 9.89 28.60
CA SER A 134 3.90 10.83 28.64
C SER A 134 3.73 11.59 27.33
N ASP A 135 4.82 12.01 26.68
CA ASP A 135 4.74 12.70 25.39
C ASP A 135 4.20 11.77 24.30
N LEU A 136 4.66 10.51 24.30
CA LEU A 136 4.14 9.49 23.40
C LEU A 136 2.67 9.18 23.66
N ASP A 137 2.26 9.15 24.93
CA ASP A 137 0.86 8.98 25.31
C ASP A 137 -0.02 10.13 24.80
N HIS A 138 0.47 11.37 24.86
CA HIS A 138 -0.22 12.54 24.32
C HIS A 138 -0.27 12.49 22.79
N ALA A 139 0.83 12.15 22.11
CA ALA A 139 0.86 12.06 20.65
C ALA A 139 -0.12 11.01 20.10
N LEU A 140 -0.33 9.92 20.81
CA LEU A 140 -1.20 8.81 20.42
C LEU A 140 -2.54 8.78 21.19
N ALA A 141 -2.89 9.87 21.86
CA ALA A 141 -4.17 9.95 22.58
C ALA A 141 -5.34 9.78 21.62
N GLY A 142 -6.29 8.90 21.97
CA GLY A 142 -7.47 8.62 21.14
C GLY A 142 -7.23 7.68 19.95
N VAL A 143 -6.00 7.27 19.69
CA VAL A 143 -5.67 6.31 18.61
C VAL A 143 -5.97 4.88 19.07
N ILE A 144 -6.71 4.13 18.27
CA ILE A 144 -6.94 2.69 18.47
C ILE A 144 -5.76 1.93 17.84
N LEU A 145 -4.76 1.59 18.66
CA LEU A 145 -3.49 1.03 18.20
C LEU A 145 -3.64 -0.32 17.48
N GLU A 146 -4.67 -1.10 17.82
CA GLU A 146 -4.98 -2.36 17.15
C GLU A 146 -5.46 -2.17 15.71
N ALA A 147 -6.06 -1.01 15.41
CA ALA A 147 -6.59 -0.67 14.09
C ALA A 147 -5.60 0.17 13.27
N ALA A 148 -4.77 0.97 13.92
CA ALA A 148 -3.80 1.87 13.30
C ALA A 148 -2.38 1.56 13.80
N PRO A 149 -1.67 0.61 13.20
CA PRO A 149 -0.32 0.25 13.62
C PRO A 149 0.64 1.43 13.47
N VAL A 150 1.49 1.58 14.49
CA VAL A 150 2.49 2.65 14.55
C VAL A 150 3.86 2.11 14.17
N SER A 151 4.54 2.80 13.26
CA SER A 151 5.96 2.61 13.00
C SER A 151 6.75 3.86 13.33
N LEU A 152 8.05 3.68 13.50
CA LEU A 152 8.99 4.78 13.66
C LEU A 152 9.76 4.96 12.35
N ASP A 153 10.06 6.21 11.99
CA ASP A 153 11.15 6.49 11.06
C ASP A 153 12.47 6.27 11.78
N ALA A 154 13.52 5.92 11.05
CA ALA A 154 14.89 5.59 11.49
C ALA A 154 15.37 6.33 12.78
N THR A 155 14.68 6.08 13.88
CA THR A 155 14.89 6.74 15.17
C THR A 155 15.93 6.02 16.02
N GLY A 156 16.46 6.74 17.02
CA GLY A 156 17.34 6.16 18.01
C GLY A 156 16.63 5.14 18.92
N GLU A 157 17.42 4.41 19.71
CA GLU A 157 16.95 3.34 20.60
C GLU A 157 15.88 3.82 21.60
N GLN A 158 15.99 5.06 22.09
CA GLN A 158 15.06 5.63 23.07
C GLN A 158 13.61 5.64 22.53
N GLY A 159 13.39 6.12 21.30
CA GLY A 159 12.06 6.14 20.67
C GLY A 159 11.49 4.74 20.52
N ALA A 160 12.32 3.78 20.12
CA ALA A 160 11.92 2.38 20.01
C ALA A 160 11.55 1.75 21.36
N MET A 161 12.27 2.05 22.42
CA MET A 161 11.94 1.58 23.77
C MET A 161 10.61 2.14 24.27
N LEU A 162 10.35 3.42 24.04
CA LEU A 162 9.09 4.07 24.40
C LEU A 162 7.92 3.43 23.67
N LEU A 163 8.02 3.25 22.34
CA LEU A 163 6.97 2.61 21.57
C LEU A 163 6.78 1.15 21.97
N ARG A 164 7.85 0.38 22.17
CA ARG A 164 7.77 -1.01 22.66
C ARG A 164 7.01 -1.10 23.97
N ASP A 165 7.30 -0.20 24.90
CA ASP A 165 6.68 -0.20 26.23
C ASP A 165 5.20 0.21 26.16
N LYS A 166 4.85 1.14 25.28
CA LYS A 166 3.48 1.54 24.99
C LYS A 166 2.66 0.40 24.39
N LEU A 167 3.27 -0.43 23.55
CA LEU A 167 2.60 -1.54 22.85
C LEU A 167 2.57 -2.85 23.64
N LYS A 168 3.06 -2.87 24.89
CA LYS A 168 2.99 -4.07 25.74
C LYS A 168 1.55 -4.54 25.91
N GLY A 169 1.28 -5.78 25.46
CA GLY A 169 -0.04 -6.39 25.54
C GLY A 169 -1.01 -6.00 24.40
N VAL A 170 -0.57 -5.18 23.48
CA VAL A 170 -1.34 -4.83 22.26
C VAL A 170 -0.86 -5.71 21.12
N ALA A 171 -1.76 -6.48 20.51
CA ALA A 171 -1.46 -7.30 19.34
C ALA A 171 -1.51 -6.43 18.09
N VAL A 172 -0.39 -5.81 17.72
CA VAL A 172 -0.33 -4.96 16.53
C VAL A 172 0.44 -5.64 15.41
N GLN A 173 -0.28 -5.91 14.33
CA GLN A 173 0.32 -6.36 13.08
C GLN A 173 0.66 -5.14 12.23
N GLY A 174 1.90 -5.06 11.73
CA GLY A 174 2.34 -3.94 10.87
C GLY A 174 3.09 -2.83 11.61
N THR A 175 3.37 -2.98 12.90
CA THR A 175 4.30 -2.11 13.64
C THR A 175 5.74 -2.40 13.21
N ALA A 176 6.53 -1.33 13.02
CA ALA A 176 7.95 -1.41 12.72
C ALA A 176 8.73 -0.38 13.54
N PHE A 177 9.83 -0.83 14.13
CA PHE A 177 10.69 0.08 14.93
C PHE A 177 11.74 0.77 14.08
N ASN A 178 12.06 0.25 12.91
CA ASN A 178 12.99 0.80 11.90
C ASN A 178 14.31 1.30 12.52
N LEU A 179 14.87 0.53 13.44
CA LEU A 179 16.14 0.86 14.07
C LEU A 179 17.28 0.78 13.04
N ASP A 180 17.94 1.91 12.81
CA ASP A 180 19.09 2.03 11.94
C ASP A 180 20.26 2.77 12.65
N PRO A 181 20.94 2.12 13.61
CA PRO A 181 22.04 2.74 14.33
C PRO A 181 23.24 3.06 13.41
N MET A 182 23.44 2.28 12.36
CA MET A 182 24.50 2.52 11.38
C MET A 182 24.22 3.77 10.54
N GLY A 183 22.99 3.89 10.01
CA GLY A 183 22.59 5.08 9.26
C GLY A 183 22.54 6.32 10.14
N ALA A 184 22.08 6.20 11.39
CA ALA A 184 22.13 7.29 12.36
C ALA A 184 23.57 7.77 12.59
N HIS A 185 24.50 6.86 12.83
CA HIS A 185 25.92 7.15 12.99
C HIS A 185 26.51 7.85 11.77
N LEU A 186 26.19 7.38 10.58
CA LEU A 186 26.68 7.99 9.33
C LEU A 186 26.09 9.41 9.10
N ARG A 187 24.84 9.63 9.43
CA ARG A 187 24.19 10.95 9.30
C ARG A 187 24.73 11.98 10.27
N THR A 188 25.06 11.57 11.49
CA THR A 188 25.51 12.47 12.57
C THR A 188 27.01 12.61 12.67
N GLY A 189 27.80 11.89 11.84
CA GLY A 189 29.26 11.92 11.89
C GLY A 189 29.85 11.21 13.10
N GLY A 190 29.09 10.33 13.74
CA GLY A 190 29.60 9.50 14.81
C GLY A 190 29.39 10.01 16.22
N ASP A 191 28.76 11.15 16.40
CA ASP A 191 28.48 11.65 17.75
C ASP A 191 27.04 11.27 18.19
N GLN A 192 26.91 10.06 18.72
CA GLN A 192 25.71 9.56 19.43
C GLN A 192 25.98 9.46 20.93
N SER A 193 26.84 10.33 21.45
CA SER A 193 27.00 10.45 22.91
C SER A 193 26.06 11.51 23.43
N GLU A 194 24.76 11.20 23.52
CA GLU A 194 23.85 11.71 24.57
C GLU A 194 22.55 10.92 24.58
#